data_3b7eb56853e00c386165704cffb5af57
#
_entry.id   3b7eb56853e00c386165704cffb5af57
#
_cell.length_a   1.000
_cell.length_b   1.000
_cell.length_c   1.000
_cell.angle_alpha   90.00
_cell.angle_beta   90.00
_cell.angle_gamma   90.00
#
_symmetry.space_group_name_H-M   'P 1'
#
loop_
_entity.id
_entity.type
_entity.pdbx_description
1 polymer ?
#
loop_
_entity_poly.entity_id
_entity_poly.type
_entity_poly.pdbx_seq_one_letter_code
_entity_poly.pdbx_strand_id
1 'polypeptide(L)'
;MKLNKIILTILLSVSLAAISQAEENKIIKGFSGGMMAHTGYQFGGDNPYNLNISSPTFGIGGCAKLHFTKHFRSGFEGYFSTAPVRNGVQSGSHNKVFWAGLLADWYWKKGKIVPYIGTTIGGGMETSFYLFEGDKHDWELEAKTVLHKQPFFAIDPYIGVEYAVGEALRLTLKADWLLAINSDGLNKPMGPRIYFGFIFAH
;
A
#
# COMPACT_ATOMS: atom_id res chain seq x y z
N MET A 1 -7.00 25.97 -2.78
CA MET A 1 -8.15 25.02 -2.92
C MET A 1 -8.69 24.87 -4.35
N LYS A 2 -8.61 25.85 -5.24
CA LYS A 2 -9.09 25.75 -6.64
C LYS A 2 -8.16 24.93 -7.56
N LEU A 3 -6.84 25.01 -7.39
CA LEU A 3 -5.86 24.33 -8.25
C LEU A 3 -5.95 22.81 -8.17
N ASN A 4 -6.14 22.24 -6.97
CA ASN A 4 -6.25 20.79 -6.78
C ASN A 4 -7.50 20.18 -7.43
N LYS A 5 -8.61 20.94 -7.49
CA LYS A 5 -9.82 20.51 -8.19
C LYS A 5 -9.62 20.47 -9.71
N ILE A 6 -8.89 21.44 -10.26
CA ILE A 6 -8.58 21.50 -11.69
C ILE A 6 -7.68 20.34 -12.10
N ILE A 7 -6.64 20.04 -11.31
CA ILE A 7 -5.73 18.91 -11.56
C ILE A 7 -6.50 17.58 -11.51
N LEU A 8 -7.38 17.40 -10.51
CA LEU A 8 -8.20 16.19 -10.39
C LEU A 8 -9.17 16.03 -11.56
N THR A 9 -9.80 17.14 -12.01
CA THR A 9 -10.71 17.13 -13.16
C THR A 9 -9.97 16.81 -14.46
N ILE A 10 -8.76 17.36 -14.66
CA ILE A 10 -7.93 17.07 -15.83
C ILE A 10 -7.49 15.60 -15.82
N LEU A 11 -7.03 15.07 -14.68
CA LEU A 11 -6.68 13.66 -14.54
C LEU A 11 -7.87 12.73 -14.83
N LEU A 12 -9.06 13.10 -14.33
CA LEU A 12 -10.29 12.30 -14.58
C LEU A 12 -10.72 12.38 -16.05
N SER A 13 -10.61 13.55 -16.69
CA SER A 13 -10.97 13.72 -18.11
C SER A 13 -9.98 13.04 -19.05
N VAL A 14 -8.69 13.07 -18.74
CA VAL A 14 -7.66 12.35 -19.52
C VAL A 14 -7.85 10.84 -19.40
N SER A 15 -8.20 10.32 -18.21
CA SER A 15 -8.49 8.89 -18.03
C SER A 15 -9.75 8.46 -18.78
N LEU A 16 -10.80 9.27 -18.78
CA LEU A 16 -12.05 9.00 -19.54
C LEU A 16 -11.84 9.09 -21.05
N ALA A 17 -11.06 10.07 -21.53
CA ALA A 17 -10.73 10.20 -22.95
C ALA A 17 -9.85 9.04 -23.44
N ALA A 18 -8.92 8.54 -22.62
CA ALA A 18 -8.11 7.37 -22.94
C ALA A 18 -8.97 6.09 -23.04
N ILE A 19 -10.02 5.98 -22.23
CA ILE A 19 -10.95 4.85 -22.28
C ILE A 19 -11.81 4.90 -23.57
N SER A 20 -12.27 6.08 -23.97
CA SER A 20 -13.12 6.22 -25.17
C SER A 20 -12.38 6.01 -26.51
N GLN A 21 -11.08 6.34 -26.58
CA GLN A 21 -10.26 6.06 -27.76
C GLN A 21 -9.78 4.59 -27.84
N ALA A 22 -9.88 3.83 -26.75
CA ALA A 22 -9.47 2.43 -26.72
C ALA A 22 -10.44 1.47 -27.44
N GLU A 23 -11.65 1.90 -27.76
CA GLU A 23 -12.62 1.07 -28.49
C GLU A 23 -12.21 0.81 -29.96
N GLU A 24 -11.47 1.71 -30.60
CA GLU A 24 -11.09 1.57 -31.99
C GLU A 24 -9.80 0.74 -32.22
N ASN A 25 -8.92 0.62 -31.23
CA ASN A 25 -7.64 -0.10 -31.35
C ASN A 25 -7.35 -0.97 -30.11
N LYS A 26 -8.16 -1.88 -29.70
CA LYS A 26 -7.94 -2.92 -28.63
C LYS A 26 -6.56 -2.93 -27.92
N ILE A 27 -6.06 -1.75 -27.53
CA ILE A 27 -4.80 -1.60 -26.77
C ILE A 27 -4.96 -2.24 -25.41
N ILE A 28 -6.16 -2.12 -24.81
CA ILE A 28 -6.50 -2.74 -23.52
C ILE A 28 -7.22 -4.05 -23.81
N LYS A 29 -6.62 -5.16 -23.36
CA LYS A 29 -7.12 -6.53 -23.57
C LYS A 29 -7.97 -7.05 -22.44
N GLY A 30 -8.07 -6.33 -21.34
CA GLY A 30 -8.84 -6.70 -20.18
C GLY A 30 -8.55 -5.80 -18.98
N PHE A 31 -9.35 -5.98 -17.97
CA PHE A 31 -9.25 -5.29 -16.70
C PHE A 31 -9.26 -6.31 -15.56
N SER A 32 -8.54 -6.03 -14.50
CA SER A 32 -8.67 -6.78 -13.26
C SER A 32 -8.48 -5.87 -12.06
N GLY A 33 -9.19 -6.17 -10.97
CA GLY A 33 -9.07 -5.39 -9.76
C GLY A 33 -9.71 -6.10 -8.58
N GLY A 34 -9.26 -5.77 -7.39
CA GLY A 34 -9.77 -6.42 -6.19
C GLY A 34 -9.16 -5.88 -4.91
N MET A 35 -9.47 -6.59 -3.84
CA MET A 35 -9.05 -6.23 -2.49
C MET A 35 -8.22 -7.36 -1.87
N MET A 36 -7.27 -6.96 -1.02
CA MET A 36 -6.39 -7.87 -0.31
C MET A 36 -6.21 -7.39 1.13
N ALA A 37 -6.27 -8.32 2.07
CA ALA A 37 -5.76 -8.12 3.42
C ALA A 37 -4.29 -8.55 3.45
N HIS A 38 -3.50 -7.93 4.32
CA HIS A 38 -2.10 -8.29 4.47
C HIS A 38 -1.67 -8.34 5.93
N THR A 39 -0.64 -9.14 6.15
CA THR A 39 0.16 -9.13 7.37
C THR A 39 1.63 -9.10 6.99
N GLY A 40 2.47 -8.63 7.89
CA GLY A 40 3.89 -8.54 7.65
C GLY A 40 4.66 -8.07 8.88
N TYR A 41 5.86 -7.62 8.65
CA TYR A 41 6.71 -7.06 9.70
C TYR A 41 7.28 -5.73 9.22
N GLN A 42 7.10 -4.69 10.02
CA GLN A 42 7.67 -3.38 9.77
C GLN A 42 8.96 -3.25 10.57
N PHE A 43 10.05 -2.96 9.89
CA PHE A 43 11.29 -2.55 10.53
C PHE A 43 11.24 -1.05 10.75
N GLY A 44 11.33 -0.63 12.02
CA GLY A 44 11.45 0.78 12.38
C GLY A 44 12.88 1.25 12.26
N GLY A 45 13.05 2.51 11.86
CA GLY A 45 14.32 3.23 11.93
C GLY A 45 14.45 4.00 13.24
N ASP A 46 15.56 4.73 13.39
CA ASP A 46 15.76 5.67 14.47
C ASP A 46 14.68 6.75 14.44
N ASN A 47 14.15 7.09 15.60
CA ASN A 47 13.17 8.15 15.76
C ASN A 47 13.59 9.11 16.89
N PRO A 48 13.06 10.34 16.91
CA PRO A 48 13.46 11.36 17.88
C PRO A 48 13.27 10.95 19.35
N TYR A 49 12.49 9.90 19.60
CA TYR A 49 12.17 9.40 20.94
C TYR A 49 12.92 8.12 21.31
N ASN A 50 13.81 7.65 20.43
CA ASN A 50 14.59 6.42 20.65
C ASN A 50 13.71 5.17 20.88
N LEU A 51 12.51 5.14 20.33
CA LEU A 51 11.56 4.04 20.47
C LEU A 51 11.80 2.96 19.42
N ASN A 52 11.81 1.70 19.82
CA ASN A 52 11.81 0.60 18.88
C ASN A 52 10.39 0.40 18.33
N ILE A 53 10.16 0.86 17.10
CA ILE A 53 8.87 0.76 16.41
C ILE A 53 8.75 -0.48 15.52
N SER A 54 9.77 -1.36 15.52
CA SER A 54 9.71 -2.62 14.77
C SER A 54 8.61 -3.52 15.33
N SER A 55 7.63 -3.87 14.52
CA SER A 55 6.50 -4.68 14.97
C SER A 55 5.77 -5.39 13.82
N PRO A 56 4.97 -6.43 14.13
CA PRO A 56 4.03 -6.99 13.18
C PRO A 56 3.05 -5.92 12.66
N THR A 57 2.76 -5.95 11.37
CA THR A 57 1.82 -5.03 10.73
C THR A 57 0.67 -5.80 10.10
N PHE A 58 -0.50 -5.17 10.12
CA PHE A 58 -1.72 -5.69 9.52
C PHE A 58 -2.39 -4.58 8.72
N GLY A 59 -3.04 -4.97 7.63
CA GLY A 59 -3.71 -3.97 6.83
C GLY A 59 -4.56 -4.53 5.72
N ILE A 60 -5.13 -3.61 4.99
CA ILE A 60 -5.99 -3.89 3.85
C ILE A 60 -5.70 -2.90 2.73
N GLY A 61 -5.99 -3.31 1.51
CA GLY A 61 -5.90 -2.44 0.36
C GLY A 61 -6.44 -3.12 -0.89
N GLY A 62 -6.05 -2.61 -2.04
CA GLY A 62 -6.52 -3.15 -3.29
C GLY A 62 -5.72 -2.65 -4.48
N CYS A 63 -6.03 -3.23 -5.62
CA CYS A 63 -5.43 -2.86 -6.89
C CYS A 63 -6.45 -2.81 -8.02
N ALA A 64 -6.11 -2.04 -9.04
CA ALA A 64 -6.80 -2.00 -10.33
C ALA A 64 -5.75 -2.09 -11.42
N LYS A 65 -5.89 -3.06 -12.35
CA LYS A 65 -4.89 -3.38 -13.37
C LYS A 65 -5.53 -3.41 -14.76
N LEU A 66 -4.88 -2.81 -15.73
CA LEU A 66 -5.20 -2.88 -17.15
C LEU A 66 -4.25 -3.86 -17.81
N HIS A 67 -4.79 -4.75 -18.63
CA HIS A 67 -4.02 -5.74 -19.38
C HIS A 67 -3.69 -5.20 -20.76
N PHE A 68 -2.44 -4.92 -21.03
CA PHE A 68 -1.97 -4.37 -22.31
C PHE A 68 -1.55 -5.48 -23.28
N THR A 69 -0.90 -6.51 -22.75
CA THR A 69 -0.46 -7.64 -23.57
C THR A 69 -0.88 -8.96 -22.92
N LYS A 70 -0.50 -10.08 -23.53
CA LYS A 70 -0.72 -11.43 -22.95
C LYS A 70 0.09 -11.69 -21.68
N HIS A 71 1.06 -10.81 -21.39
CA HIS A 71 2.02 -11.00 -20.30
C HIS A 71 2.26 -9.76 -19.46
N PHE A 72 1.75 -8.59 -19.87
CA PHE A 72 2.03 -7.33 -19.18
C PHE A 72 0.75 -6.62 -18.74
N ARG A 73 0.76 -6.20 -17.49
CA ARG A 73 -0.29 -5.39 -16.85
C ARG A 73 0.32 -4.17 -16.19
N SER A 74 -0.42 -3.08 -16.16
CA SER A 74 -0.07 -1.91 -15.37
C SER A 74 -1.35 -1.33 -14.75
N GLY A 75 -1.19 -0.55 -13.69
CA GLY A 75 -2.34 0.03 -13.01
C GLY A 75 -1.95 0.73 -11.72
N PHE A 76 -2.83 0.66 -10.74
CA PHE A 76 -2.67 1.31 -9.46
C PHE A 76 -2.90 0.31 -8.33
N GLU A 77 -2.19 0.49 -7.23
CA GLU A 77 -2.52 -0.16 -5.97
C GLU A 77 -2.32 0.79 -4.80
N GLY A 78 -3.01 0.51 -3.70
CA GLY A 78 -2.85 1.27 -2.47
C GLY A 78 -3.28 0.47 -1.26
N TYR A 79 -2.57 0.71 -0.15
CA TYR A 79 -2.74 -0.05 1.08
C TYR A 79 -2.68 0.84 2.30
N PHE A 80 -3.42 0.41 3.29
CA PHE A 80 -3.38 0.96 4.63
C PHE A 80 -2.92 -0.12 5.60
N SER A 81 -1.94 0.19 6.42
CA SER A 81 -1.36 -0.72 7.41
C SER A 81 -1.36 -0.09 8.79
N THR A 82 -1.46 -0.91 9.81
CA THR A 82 -1.28 -0.50 11.21
C THR A 82 -0.33 -1.45 11.91
N ALA A 83 0.53 -0.90 12.75
CA ALA A 83 1.52 -1.60 13.53
C ALA A 83 1.47 -1.11 14.99
N PRO A 84 1.19 -1.98 15.98
CA PRO A 84 1.19 -1.58 17.38
C PRO A 84 2.62 -1.27 17.85
N VAL A 85 2.78 -0.20 18.61
CA VAL A 85 4.04 0.15 19.28
C VAL A 85 3.92 -0.25 20.74
N ARG A 86 4.86 -1.06 21.24
CA ARG A 86 4.75 -1.66 22.58
C ARG A 86 5.86 -1.26 23.55
N ASN A 87 6.99 -0.79 23.05
CA ASN A 87 8.17 -0.51 23.88
C ASN A 87 8.27 0.99 24.21
N GLY A 88 8.32 1.32 25.49
CA GLY A 88 8.55 2.70 25.98
C GLY A 88 7.33 3.63 25.87
N VAL A 89 6.14 3.10 25.59
CA VAL A 89 4.89 3.87 25.45
C VAL A 89 3.71 3.11 26.04
N GLN A 90 2.63 3.85 26.36
CA GLN A 90 1.39 3.25 26.86
C GLN A 90 0.67 2.42 25.79
N SER A 91 -0.17 1.50 26.27
CA SER A 91 -1.10 0.74 25.45
C SER A 91 -2.00 1.68 24.63
N GLY A 92 -2.14 1.39 23.32
CA GLY A 92 -2.86 2.25 22.38
C GLY A 92 -1.95 3.02 21.43
N SER A 93 -0.65 3.07 21.69
CA SER A 93 0.35 3.62 20.75
C SER A 93 0.44 2.76 19.51
N HIS A 94 0.40 3.39 18.35
CA HIS A 94 0.41 2.69 17.08
C HIS A 94 1.04 3.52 15.95
N ASN A 95 1.54 2.83 14.96
CA ASN A 95 2.02 3.41 13.73
C ASN A 95 1.06 3.05 12.60
N LYS A 96 0.67 4.01 11.78
CA LYS A 96 -0.17 3.83 10.59
C LYS A 96 0.62 4.21 9.35
N VAL A 97 0.57 3.36 8.36
CA VAL A 97 1.20 3.59 7.06
C VAL A 97 0.13 3.52 5.99
N PHE A 98 0.00 4.58 5.24
CA PHE A 98 -0.78 4.61 3.99
C PHE A 98 0.19 4.84 2.85
N TRP A 99 0.05 4.03 1.78
CA TRP A 99 0.81 4.25 0.55
C TRP A 99 0.02 3.82 -0.67
N ALA A 100 0.32 4.45 -1.80
CA ALA A 100 -0.28 4.12 -3.08
C ALA A 100 0.72 4.42 -4.21
N GLY A 101 0.57 3.71 -5.33
CA GLY A 101 1.47 3.89 -6.45
C GLY A 101 0.98 3.28 -7.75
N LEU A 102 1.79 3.51 -8.78
CA LEU A 102 1.67 2.90 -10.09
C LEU A 102 2.34 1.54 -10.05
N LEU A 103 1.61 0.50 -10.39
CA LEU A 103 2.13 -0.85 -10.50
C LEU A 103 2.37 -1.23 -11.96
N ALA A 104 3.35 -2.10 -12.15
CA ALA A 104 3.59 -2.81 -13.39
C ALA A 104 3.99 -4.25 -13.08
N ASP A 105 3.33 -5.22 -13.69
CA ASP A 105 3.66 -6.63 -13.52
C ASP A 105 3.72 -7.40 -14.83
N TRP A 106 4.55 -8.44 -14.80
CA TRP A 106 4.63 -9.46 -15.81
C TRP A 106 3.99 -10.73 -15.29
N TYR A 107 3.08 -11.32 -16.07
CA TYR A 107 2.32 -12.50 -15.67
C TYR A 107 2.29 -13.60 -16.72
N TRP A 108 2.11 -14.85 -16.26
CA TRP A 108 2.03 -16.02 -17.13
C TRP A 108 0.75 -16.80 -16.82
N LYS A 109 -0.14 -16.92 -17.80
CA LYS A 109 -1.36 -17.71 -17.64
C LYS A 109 -1.07 -19.19 -17.91
N LYS A 110 -1.10 -20.04 -16.87
CA LYS A 110 -0.95 -21.49 -16.96
C LYS A 110 -2.22 -22.18 -16.44
N GLY A 111 -3.22 -22.35 -17.32
CA GLY A 111 -4.52 -22.86 -16.92
C GLY A 111 -5.20 -21.98 -15.87
N LYS A 112 -5.49 -22.53 -14.70
CA LYS A 112 -6.12 -21.81 -13.59
C LYS A 112 -5.13 -21.00 -12.75
N ILE A 113 -3.84 -21.22 -12.91
CA ILE A 113 -2.76 -20.58 -12.12
C ILE A 113 -2.13 -19.48 -12.95
N VAL A 114 -1.99 -18.29 -12.36
CA VAL A 114 -1.42 -17.10 -12.98
C VAL A 114 -0.33 -16.52 -12.08
N PRO A 115 0.91 -17.04 -12.14
CA PRO A 115 2.02 -16.43 -11.45
C PRO A 115 2.36 -15.08 -12.05
N TYR A 116 2.84 -14.16 -11.22
CA TYR A 116 3.25 -12.83 -11.64
C TYR A 116 4.40 -12.29 -10.79
N ILE A 117 5.15 -11.38 -11.38
CA ILE A 117 6.21 -10.61 -10.73
C ILE A 117 6.10 -9.15 -11.17
N GLY A 118 6.34 -8.23 -10.28
CA GLY A 118 6.21 -6.82 -10.60
C GLY A 118 6.82 -5.90 -9.55
N THR A 119 6.55 -4.63 -9.75
CA THR A 119 6.93 -3.59 -8.81
C THR A 119 5.88 -2.48 -8.82
N THR A 120 5.74 -1.83 -7.69
CA THR A 120 4.97 -0.60 -7.54
C THR A 120 5.89 0.54 -7.16
N ILE A 121 5.71 1.67 -7.80
CA ILE A 121 6.43 2.91 -7.49
C ILE A 121 5.40 3.96 -7.12
N GLY A 122 5.60 4.59 -5.97
CA GLY A 122 4.62 5.54 -5.47
C GLY A 122 5.09 6.31 -4.26
N GLY A 123 4.18 6.63 -3.40
CA GLY A 123 4.48 7.34 -2.17
C GLY A 123 3.42 7.10 -1.11
N GLY A 124 3.73 7.53 0.08
CA GLY A 124 2.86 7.34 1.21
C GLY A 124 3.12 8.30 2.34
N MET A 125 2.41 8.04 3.41
CA MET A 125 2.54 8.78 4.65
C MET A 125 2.55 7.80 5.82
N GLU A 126 3.55 7.92 6.65
CA GLU A 126 3.61 7.31 7.96
C GLU A 126 3.02 8.27 8.99
N THR A 127 2.19 7.76 9.88
CA THR A 127 1.61 8.51 11.00
C THR A 127 1.84 7.73 12.28
N SER A 128 2.72 8.23 13.12
CA SER A 128 3.04 7.65 14.42
C SER A 128 2.26 8.36 15.53
N PHE A 129 1.57 7.58 16.31
CA PHE A 129 0.82 8.04 17.48
C PHE A 129 1.41 7.40 18.73
N TYR A 130 2.00 8.23 19.60
CA TYR A 130 2.62 7.79 20.84
C TYR A 130 1.92 8.39 22.04
N LEU A 131 1.62 7.54 23.02
CA LEU A 131 1.11 7.91 24.34
C LEU A 131 2.23 7.69 25.35
N PHE A 132 2.67 8.75 26.02
CA PHE A 132 3.63 8.69 27.11
C PHE A 132 2.91 8.75 28.45
N GLU A 133 3.43 8.05 29.45
CA GLU A 133 2.91 8.10 30.81
C GLU A 133 3.20 9.49 31.39
N GLY A 134 2.15 10.20 31.78
CA GLY A 134 2.31 11.47 32.58
C GLY A 134 2.76 11.19 33.99
N ASP A 135 3.43 12.15 34.59
CA ASP A 135 3.88 12.07 36.00
C ASP A 135 2.67 11.92 36.92
N LYS A 136 2.71 10.94 37.83
CA LYS A 136 1.57 10.55 38.67
C LYS A 136 1.20 11.61 39.75
N HIS A 137 1.76 12.81 39.70
CA HIS A 137 1.63 13.81 40.77
C HIS A 137 0.64 14.94 40.48
N ASP A 138 0.15 15.07 39.25
CA ASP A 138 -0.86 16.07 38.96
C ASP A 138 -2.19 15.41 38.60
N TRP A 139 -3.27 15.94 39.17
CA TRP A 139 -4.65 15.53 38.96
C TRP A 139 -5.14 15.78 37.49
N GLU A 140 -4.31 16.38 36.67
CA GLU A 140 -4.49 16.53 35.25
C GLU A 140 -3.80 15.38 34.52
N LEU A 141 -4.59 14.51 33.91
CA LEU A 141 -4.15 13.48 32.97
C LEU A 141 -3.57 14.17 31.71
N GLU A 142 -2.41 14.78 31.83
CA GLU A 142 -1.60 15.15 30.68
C GLU A 142 -0.91 13.89 30.13
N ALA A 143 -1.70 13.03 29.49
CA ALA A 143 -1.15 12.06 28.59
C ALA A 143 -0.50 12.85 27.44
N LYS A 144 0.82 12.97 27.47
CA LYS A 144 1.56 13.66 26.42
C LYS A 144 1.41 12.85 25.12
N THR A 145 0.52 13.30 24.26
CA THR A 145 0.25 12.70 22.95
C THR A 145 1.15 13.33 21.92
N VAL A 146 1.93 12.51 21.25
CA VAL A 146 2.74 12.96 20.11
C VAL A 146 2.20 12.34 18.83
N LEU A 147 1.87 13.20 17.89
CA LEU A 147 1.49 12.83 16.54
C LEU A 147 2.59 13.28 15.57
N HIS A 148 3.26 12.31 14.96
CA HIS A 148 4.28 12.57 13.94
C HIS A 148 3.80 12.06 12.58
N LYS A 149 3.92 12.89 11.55
CA LYS A 149 3.56 12.53 10.17
C LYS A 149 4.77 12.71 9.28
N GLN A 150 5.11 11.67 8.52
CA GLN A 150 6.25 11.69 7.61
C GLN A 150 5.88 11.13 6.24
N PRO A 151 5.98 11.94 5.18
CA PRO A 151 5.83 11.44 3.82
C PRO A 151 7.05 10.62 3.41
N PHE A 152 6.85 9.65 2.52
CA PHE A 152 7.93 8.85 1.95
C PHE A 152 7.64 8.52 0.48
N PHE A 153 8.70 8.26 -0.27
CA PHE A 153 8.65 7.63 -1.58
C PHE A 153 8.77 6.12 -1.40
N ALA A 154 8.01 5.35 -2.16
CA ALA A 154 7.93 3.90 -2.04
C ALA A 154 8.33 3.20 -3.33
N ILE A 155 9.15 2.16 -3.19
CA ILE A 155 9.39 1.14 -4.20
C ILE A 155 9.00 -0.18 -3.57
N ASP A 156 8.14 -0.94 -4.23
CA ASP A 156 7.56 -2.17 -3.70
C ASP A 156 7.68 -3.31 -4.72
N PRO A 157 8.82 -4.00 -4.78
CA PRO A 157 8.95 -5.22 -5.58
C PRO A 157 8.10 -6.33 -4.98
N TYR A 158 7.42 -7.10 -5.83
CA TYR A 158 6.54 -8.18 -5.41
C TYR A 158 6.54 -9.36 -6.35
N ILE A 159 6.16 -10.50 -5.79
CA ILE A 159 5.80 -11.72 -6.51
C ILE A 159 4.44 -12.20 -6.04
N GLY A 160 3.75 -12.94 -6.88
CA GLY A 160 2.47 -13.51 -6.44
C GLY A 160 1.91 -14.53 -7.41
N VAL A 161 0.78 -15.08 -7.01
CA VAL A 161 0.01 -16.02 -7.80
C VAL A 161 -1.48 -15.74 -7.66
N GLU A 162 -2.19 -15.79 -8.79
CA GLU A 162 -3.65 -15.77 -8.82
C GLU A 162 -4.14 -17.18 -9.19
N TYR A 163 -5.20 -17.63 -8.52
CA TYR A 163 -5.89 -18.89 -8.81
C TYR A 163 -7.31 -18.59 -9.27
N ALA A 164 -7.65 -18.96 -10.50
CA ALA A 164 -8.97 -18.78 -11.06
C ALA A 164 -9.97 -19.77 -10.44
N VAL A 165 -10.90 -19.26 -9.63
CA VAL A 165 -11.99 -20.02 -9.04
C VAL A 165 -13.16 -20.14 -10.01
N GLY A 166 -13.38 -19.10 -10.81
CA GLY A 166 -14.41 -19.01 -11.84
C GLY A 166 -13.92 -18.20 -13.03
N GLU A 167 -14.84 -17.81 -13.91
CA GLU A 167 -14.51 -17.03 -15.11
C GLU A 167 -13.98 -15.65 -14.76
N ALA A 168 -14.61 -14.98 -13.80
CA ALA A 168 -14.27 -13.60 -13.41
C ALA A 168 -13.55 -13.52 -12.06
N LEU A 169 -13.67 -14.52 -11.17
CA LEU A 169 -13.14 -14.47 -9.82
C LEU A 169 -11.83 -15.24 -9.69
N ARG A 170 -10.82 -14.58 -9.12
CA ARG A 170 -9.52 -15.17 -8.77
C ARG A 170 -9.19 -14.90 -7.32
N LEU A 171 -8.66 -15.89 -6.63
CA LEU A 171 -7.98 -15.69 -5.35
C LEU A 171 -6.53 -15.31 -5.63
N THR A 172 -5.97 -14.41 -4.84
CA THR A 172 -4.59 -13.97 -5.00
C THR A 172 -3.81 -14.13 -3.71
N LEU A 173 -2.56 -14.56 -3.86
CA LEU A 173 -1.53 -14.54 -2.83
C LEU A 173 -0.36 -13.73 -3.38
N LYS A 174 0.03 -12.67 -2.69
CA LYS A 174 1.14 -11.78 -3.07
C LYS A 174 2.12 -11.69 -1.90
N ALA A 175 3.40 -11.66 -2.17
CA ALA A 175 4.45 -11.30 -1.23
C ALA A 175 5.24 -10.13 -1.78
N ASP A 176 5.51 -9.14 -0.93
CA ASP A 176 6.27 -7.96 -1.31
C ASP A 176 7.30 -7.58 -0.24
N TRP A 177 8.12 -6.59 -0.60
CA TRP A 177 9.03 -5.94 0.32
C TRP A 177 8.98 -4.43 0.11
N LEU A 178 8.23 -3.76 0.97
CA LEU A 178 8.15 -2.30 0.92
C LEU A 178 9.51 -1.67 1.24
N LEU A 179 10.02 -0.88 0.30
CA LEU A 179 11.20 -0.04 0.47
C LEU A 179 10.72 1.41 0.52
N ALA A 180 10.83 2.05 1.68
CA ALA A 180 10.48 3.44 1.86
C ALA A 180 11.74 4.30 1.89
N ILE A 181 11.71 5.40 1.13
CA ILE A 181 12.80 6.36 1.01
C ILE A 181 12.25 7.73 1.42
N ASN A 182 12.85 8.34 2.44
CA ASN A 182 12.52 9.69 2.86
C ASN A 182 13.78 10.55 3.01
N SER A 183 13.60 11.87 3.09
CA SER A 183 14.71 12.84 3.17
C SER A 183 15.47 12.78 4.49
N ASP A 184 14.81 12.39 5.58
CA ASP A 184 15.33 12.63 6.93
C ASP A 184 15.92 11.38 7.59
N GLY A 185 15.81 10.23 6.95
CA GLY A 185 16.39 8.97 7.45
C GLY A 185 15.73 8.40 8.71
N LEU A 186 14.82 9.13 9.32
CA LEU A 186 14.09 8.77 10.52
C LEU A 186 12.84 7.97 10.15
N ASN A 187 12.53 6.91 10.86
CA ASN A 187 11.32 6.08 10.71
C ASN A 187 10.99 5.71 9.25
N LYS A 188 11.57 4.64 8.78
CA LYS A 188 11.27 4.12 7.44
C LYS A 188 10.34 2.94 7.56
N PRO A 189 9.08 3.03 7.11
CA PRO A 189 8.20 1.86 7.09
C PRO A 189 8.67 0.88 6.02
N MET A 190 9.61 0.00 6.36
CA MET A 190 10.14 -1.03 5.47
C MET A 190 9.81 -2.41 5.99
N GLY A 191 9.69 -3.38 5.10
CA GLY A 191 9.63 -4.77 5.50
C GLY A 191 8.81 -5.68 4.61
N PRO A 192 8.89 -6.98 4.85
CA PRO A 192 8.17 -7.99 4.11
C PRO A 192 6.69 -8.02 4.51
N ARG A 193 5.82 -8.25 3.51
CA ARG A 193 4.38 -8.42 3.72
C ARG A 193 3.88 -9.56 2.84
N ILE A 194 2.84 -10.22 3.33
CA ILE A 194 2.11 -11.27 2.61
C ILE A 194 0.65 -10.83 2.54
N TYR A 195 0.08 -10.92 1.35
CA TYR A 195 -1.29 -10.52 1.04
C TYR A 195 -2.10 -11.71 0.60
N PHE A 196 -3.34 -11.75 1.06
CA PHE A 196 -4.35 -12.67 0.59
C PHE A 196 -5.63 -11.92 0.26
N GLY A 197 -6.26 -12.24 -0.87
CA GLY A 197 -7.47 -11.58 -1.27
C GLY A 197 -8.09 -12.14 -2.53
N PHE A 198 -8.92 -11.34 -3.15
CA PHE A 198 -9.62 -11.68 -4.38
C PHE A 198 -9.46 -10.59 -5.43
N ILE A 199 -9.47 -11.02 -6.68
CA ILE A 199 -9.39 -10.15 -7.87
C ILE A 199 -10.50 -10.58 -8.82
N PHE A 200 -11.26 -9.61 -9.29
CA PHE A 200 -12.17 -9.78 -10.43
C PHE A 200 -11.39 -9.46 -11.71
N ALA A 201 -11.52 -10.32 -12.70
CA ALA A 201 -10.83 -10.18 -14.00
C ALA A 201 -11.84 -10.36 -15.15
N HIS A 202 -11.83 -9.40 -16.08
CA HIS A 202 -12.67 -9.37 -17.28
C HIS A 202 -11.84 -9.22 -18.54
#